data_ca56edb9a196f9aeefa197620ccc838b
#
_entry.id   ca56edb9a196f9aeefa197620ccc838b
#
_cell.length_a   1.000
_cell.length_b   1.000
_cell.length_c   1.000
_cell.angle_alpha   90.00
_cell.angle_beta   90.00
_cell.angle_gamma   90.00
#
_symmetry.space_group_name_H-M   'P 1'
#
loop_
_entity.id
_entity.type
_entity.pdbx_description
1 polymer ?
#
loop_
_entity_poly.entity_id
_entity_poly.type
_entity_poly.pdbx_seq_one_letter_code
_entity_poly.pdbx_strand_id
1 'polypeptide(L)'
;MKRAEEGEELTIGFLGGSITQGSLATTMENTYAYRVFTWWKQTFPKANVHYVNGGIGGTTSHYGVSRAVTDVLMYQPDFVVVDFSVNDEADIFFQETYEGVVRKLLSWDSKPAVVLLNNVFYDTGPNAQEYHNEVGNWYQVPH
;
A
#
# COMPACT_ATOMS: atom_id res chain seq x y z
N MET A 1 -10.14 7.42 11.09
CA MET A 1 -9.80 7.52 12.52
C MET A 1 -11.05 7.50 13.40
N LYS A 2 -12.08 8.33 13.16
CA LYS A 2 -13.31 8.35 13.98
C LYS A 2 -13.95 6.97 14.16
N ARG A 3 -14.15 6.21 13.09
CA ARG A 3 -14.68 4.84 13.16
C ARG A 3 -13.83 3.91 14.03
N ALA A 4 -12.49 4.07 13.99
CA ALA A 4 -11.58 3.31 14.84
C ALA A 4 -11.75 3.66 16.34
N GLU A 5 -11.92 4.94 16.66
CA GLU A 5 -12.18 5.41 18.04
C GLU A 5 -13.52 4.91 18.57
N GLU A 6 -14.52 4.79 17.69
CA GLU A 6 -15.85 4.27 18.00
C GLU A 6 -15.90 2.74 18.12
N GLY A 7 -14.81 2.03 17.79
CA GLY A 7 -14.69 0.58 17.95
C GLY A 7 -15.30 -0.23 16.81
N GLU A 8 -15.41 0.36 15.60
CA GLU A 8 -15.91 -0.33 14.42
C GLU A 8 -14.88 -1.33 13.86
N GLU A 9 -15.33 -2.17 12.94
CA GLU A 9 -14.46 -3.01 12.12
C GLU A 9 -13.71 -2.17 11.10
N LEU A 10 -12.41 -2.44 10.96
CA LEU A 10 -11.52 -1.80 9.99
C LEU A 10 -10.67 -2.82 9.27
N THR A 11 -10.50 -2.66 7.97
CA THR A 11 -9.59 -3.46 7.16
C THR A 11 -8.42 -2.61 6.69
N ILE A 12 -7.20 -3.03 7.03
CA ILE A 12 -5.95 -2.39 6.64
C ILE A 12 -5.29 -3.23 5.56
N GLY A 13 -5.21 -2.70 4.36
CA GLY A 13 -4.67 -3.34 3.18
C GLY A 13 -3.26 -2.88 2.84
N PHE A 14 -2.49 -3.79 2.25
CA PHE A 14 -1.14 -3.51 1.73
C PHE A 14 -1.04 -4.08 0.33
N LEU A 15 -0.60 -3.28 -0.64
CA LEU A 15 -0.42 -3.69 -2.02
C LEU A 15 1.00 -3.33 -2.47
N GLY A 16 1.78 -4.31 -2.89
CA GLY A 16 3.17 -4.03 -3.24
C GLY A 16 3.99 -5.25 -3.69
N GLY A 17 5.29 -5.05 -3.76
CA GLY A 17 6.26 -6.06 -4.13
C GLY A 17 6.76 -6.93 -2.97
N SER A 18 8.04 -7.32 -3.05
CA SER A 18 8.70 -8.20 -2.06
C SER A 18 8.83 -7.57 -0.68
N ILE A 19 9.01 -6.27 -0.58
CA ILE A 19 9.11 -5.57 0.70
C ILE A 19 7.76 -5.65 1.43
N THR A 20 6.67 -5.41 0.72
CA THR A 20 5.30 -5.55 1.24
C THR A 20 4.97 -6.99 1.60
N GLN A 21 5.40 -7.97 0.79
CA GLN A 21 5.28 -9.39 1.11
C GLN A 21 5.99 -9.77 2.42
N GLY A 22 7.09 -9.08 2.72
CA GLY A 22 7.91 -9.33 3.91
C GLY A 22 9.17 -10.16 3.63
N SER A 23 9.66 -10.15 2.38
CA SER A 23 10.92 -10.84 2.03
C SER A 23 12.08 -10.34 2.89
N LEU A 24 12.93 -11.28 3.31
CA LEU A 24 14.08 -11.08 4.18
C LEU A 24 13.75 -10.61 5.62
N ALA A 25 12.51 -10.44 5.99
CA ALA A 25 12.14 -10.29 7.39
C ALA A 25 12.32 -11.61 8.14
N THR A 26 12.85 -11.57 9.34
CA THR A 26 13.08 -12.77 10.15
C THR A 26 11.79 -13.46 10.58
N THR A 27 10.74 -12.68 10.79
CA THR A 27 9.38 -13.15 11.07
C THR A 27 8.36 -12.16 10.48
N MET A 28 7.10 -12.57 10.38
CA MET A 28 6.02 -11.70 9.88
C MET A 28 5.88 -10.42 10.72
N GLU A 29 6.03 -10.52 12.03
CA GLU A 29 5.91 -9.39 12.98
C GLU A 29 6.96 -8.30 12.74
N ASN A 30 8.06 -8.64 12.06
CA ASN A 30 9.14 -7.71 11.71
C ASN A 30 8.95 -7.02 10.35
N THR A 31 7.91 -7.39 9.59
CA THR A 31 7.59 -6.68 8.34
C THR A 31 6.97 -5.31 8.64
N TYR A 32 7.21 -4.33 7.75
CA TYR A 32 6.61 -3.01 7.92
C TYR A 32 5.07 -3.10 7.90
N ALA A 33 4.52 -3.91 7.02
CA ALA A 33 3.08 -4.07 6.88
C ALA A 33 2.42 -4.56 8.18
N TYR A 34 3.01 -5.59 8.80
CA TYR A 34 2.49 -6.09 10.07
C TYR A 34 2.70 -5.11 11.24
N ARG A 35 3.79 -4.32 11.22
CA ARG A 35 4.02 -3.26 12.22
C ARG A 35 3.01 -2.12 12.11
N VAL A 36 2.65 -1.70 10.89
CA VAL A 36 1.58 -0.72 10.67
C VAL A 36 0.23 -1.26 11.15
N PHE A 37 -0.08 -2.52 10.81
CA PHE A 37 -1.29 -3.18 11.32
C PHE A 37 -1.32 -3.23 12.87
N THR A 38 -0.20 -3.60 13.50
CA THR A 38 -0.09 -3.66 14.96
C THR A 38 -0.25 -2.27 15.57
N TRP A 39 0.29 -1.23 14.93
CA TRP A 39 0.11 0.15 15.37
C TRP A 39 -1.39 0.53 15.39
N TRP A 40 -2.16 0.17 14.38
CA TRP A 40 -3.61 0.40 14.36
C TRP A 40 -4.31 -0.29 15.54
N LYS A 41 -3.99 -1.54 15.80
CA LYS A 41 -4.56 -2.30 16.95
C LYS A 41 -4.23 -1.68 18.31
N GLN A 42 -2.99 -1.21 18.46
CA GLN A 42 -2.53 -0.61 19.73
C GLN A 42 -3.10 0.79 19.94
N THR A 43 -3.21 1.57 18.87
CA THR A 43 -3.72 2.95 18.94
C THR A 43 -5.24 2.97 19.13
N PHE A 44 -5.95 2.00 18.56
CA PHE A 44 -7.41 1.90 18.62
C PHE A 44 -7.85 0.55 19.21
N PRO A 45 -7.64 0.33 20.52
CA PRO A 45 -7.85 -0.98 21.14
C PRO A 45 -9.32 -1.44 21.17
N LYS A 46 -10.25 -0.55 20.89
CA LYS A 46 -11.69 -0.89 20.76
C LYS A 46 -12.06 -1.39 19.37
N ALA A 47 -11.28 -1.02 18.35
CA ALA A 47 -11.55 -1.41 16.97
C ALA A 47 -11.19 -2.87 16.71
N ASN A 48 -12.01 -3.55 15.90
CA ASN A 48 -11.66 -4.86 15.36
C ASN A 48 -10.91 -4.67 14.04
N VAL A 49 -9.59 -4.79 14.06
CA VAL A 49 -8.73 -4.48 12.90
C VAL A 49 -8.33 -5.75 12.18
N HIS A 50 -8.62 -5.81 10.88
CA HIS A 50 -8.27 -6.90 9.95
C HIS A 50 -7.05 -6.54 9.12
N TYR A 51 -6.20 -7.54 8.86
CA TYR A 51 -4.96 -7.42 8.08
C TYR A 51 -5.11 -8.11 6.73
N VAL A 52 -4.86 -7.38 5.65
CA VAL A 52 -4.84 -7.90 4.28
C VAL A 52 -3.53 -7.52 3.62
N ASN A 53 -2.71 -8.51 3.26
CA ASN A 53 -1.43 -8.29 2.62
C ASN A 53 -1.44 -8.86 1.19
N GLY A 54 -1.51 -7.97 0.19
CA GLY A 54 -1.39 -8.25 -1.23
C GLY A 54 0.03 -8.03 -1.77
N GLY A 55 1.06 -8.19 -0.94
CA GLY A 55 2.46 -8.16 -1.39
C GLY A 55 2.86 -9.44 -2.13
N ILE A 56 3.43 -9.31 -3.34
CA ILE A 56 3.97 -10.42 -4.13
C ILE A 56 5.35 -10.05 -4.62
N GLY A 57 6.36 -10.85 -4.26
CA GLY A 57 7.75 -10.63 -4.63
C GLY A 57 7.99 -10.55 -6.12
N GLY A 58 8.86 -9.61 -6.55
CA GLY A 58 9.24 -9.41 -7.95
C GLY A 58 8.15 -8.81 -8.83
N THR A 59 7.09 -8.23 -8.24
CA THR A 59 6.00 -7.62 -9.02
C THR A 59 6.08 -6.09 -9.01
N THR A 60 5.64 -5.50 -10.11
CA THR A 60 5.57 -4.05 -10.35
C THR A 60 4.13 -3.54 -10.27
N SER A 61 3.94 -2.22 -10.35
CA SER A 61 2.61 -1.60 -10.40
C SER A 61 1.80 -2.05 -11.63
N HIS A 62 2.46 -2.40 -12.74
CA HIS A 62 1.79 -2.96 -13.91
C HIS A 62 1.01 -4.25 -13.57
N TYR A 63 1.62 -5.17 -12.83
CA TYR A 63 0.91 -6.35 -12.34
C TYR A 63 -0.01 -5.99 -11.16
N GLY A 64 0.40 -5.04 -10.33
CA GLY A 64 -0.38 -4.54 -9.19
C GLY A 64 -1.77 -4.05 -9.58
N VAL A 65 -1.88 -3.27 -10.66
CA VAL A 65 -3.17 -2.71 -11.12
C VAL A 65 -4.17 -3.79 -11.54
N SER A 66 -3.70 -4.90 -12.10
CA SER A 66 -4.58 -6.00 -12.54
C SER A 66 -5.10 -6.83 -11.36
N ARG A 67 -4.27 -7.06 -10.33
CA ARG A 67 -4.58 -7.90 -9.17
C ARG A 67 -5.12 -7.16 -7.94
N ALA A 68 -5.13 -5.83 -7.96
CA ALA A 68 -5.55 -5.02 -6.80
C ALA A 68 -6.94 -5.39 -6.27
N VAL A 69 -7.86 -5.79 -7.15
CA VAL A 69 -9.23 -6.21 -6.75
C VAL A 69 -9.19 -7.49 -5.95
N THR A 70 -8.56 -8.52 -6.49
CA THR A 70 -8.54 -9.86 -5.86
C THR A 70 -7.71 -9.92 -4.59
N ASP A 71 -6.65 -9.11 -4.52
CA ASP A 71 -5.67 -9.23 -3.45
C ASP A 71 -5.98 -8.29 -2.27
N VAL A 72 -6.66 -7.16 -2.52
CA VAL A 72 -6.90 -6.15 -1.49
C VAL A 72 -8.32 -5.60 -1.51
N LEU A 73 -8.82 -5.15 -2.67
CA LEU A 73 -10.03 -4.35 -2.74
C LEU A 73 -11.33 -5.13 -2.45
N MET A 74 -11.37 -6.42 -2.80
CA MET A 74 -12.53 -7.28 -2.48
C MET A 74 -12.82 -7.38 -0.99
N TYR A 75 -11.82 -7.10 -0.14
CA TYR A 75 -11.96 -7.07 1.33
C TYR A 75 -12.46 -5.72 1.86
N GLN A 76 -12.87 -4.80 0.98
CA GLN A 76 -13.40 -3.48 1.31
C GLN A 76 -12.52 -2.71 2.31
N PRO A 77 -11.22 -2.47 1.99
CA PRO A 77 -10.29 -1.86 2.93
C PRO A 77 -10.69 -0.42 3.27
N ASP A 78 -10.41 -0.01 4.50
CA ASP A 78 -10.57 1.37 5.01
C ASP A 78 -9.28 2.18 4.85
N PHE A 79 -8.14 1.49 4.82
CA PHE A 79 -6.83 2.10 4.67
C PHE A 79 -5.94 1.17 3.83
N VAL A 80 -5.19 1.74 2.88
CA VAL A 80 -4.29 0.98 2.00
C VAL A 80 -2.93 1.67 1.91
N VAL A 81 -1.87 0.89 2.09
CA VAL A 81 -0.49 1.31 1.75
C VAL A 81 -0.09 0.68 0.43
N VAL A 82 0.48 1.47 -0.48
CA VAL A 82 0.97 1.05 -1.80
C VAL A 82 2.48 1.20 -1.86
N ASP A 83 3.20 0.15 -2.27
CA ASP A 83 4.66 0.10 -2.31
C ASP A 83 5.16 -0.64 -3.56
N PHE A 84 5.55 0.11 -4.60
CA PHE A 84 6.16 -0.41 -5.83
C PHE A 84 7.43 0.35 -6.23
N SER A 85 7.86 1.35 -5.47
CA SER A 85 8.88 2.31 -5.88
C SER A 85 10.27 1.71 -6.18
N VAL A 86 10.61 0.57 -5.58
CA VAL A 86 11.87 -0.15 -5.89
C VAL A 86 11.72 -1.19 -7.00
N ASN A 87 10.49 -1.56 -7.36
CA ASN A 87 10.22 -2.55 -8.39
C ASN A 87 9.92 -1.92 -9.76
N ASP A 88 9.28 -0.75 -9.75
CA ASP A 88 8.97 0.01 -10.96
C ASP A 88 10.25 0.70 -11.48
N GLU A 89 10.38 0.79 -12.79
CA GLU A 89 11.43 1.59 -13.42
C GLU A 89 11.03 3.08 -13.45
N ALA A 90 12.02 3.96 -13.56
CA ALA A 90 11.81 5.41 -13.60
C ALA A 90 11.41 5.85 -15.02
N ASP A 91 10.20 5.53 -15.44
CA ASP A 91 9.68 5.88 -16.76
C ASP A 91 8.15 6.13 -16.74
N ILE A 92 7.66 6.65 -17.87
CA ILE A 92 6.25 7.02 -18.04
C ILE A 92 5.30 5.81 -18.02
N PHE A 93 5.74 4.63 -18.47
CA PHE A 93 4.91 3.44 -18.46
C PHE A 93 4.56 3.03 -17.02
N PHE A 94 5.56 3.05 -16.12
CA PHE A 94 5.33 2.74 -14.71
C PHE A 94 4.60 3.85 -13.98
N GLN A 95 4.77 5.11 -14.38
CA GLN A 95 3.94 6.21 -13.88
C GLN A 95 2.45 5.97 -14.20
N GLU A 96 2.13 5.61 -15.45
CA GLU A 96 0.76 5.35 -15.88
C GLU A 96 0.15 4.13 -15.17
N THR A 97 0.91 3.05 -15.01
CA THR A 97 0.42 1.86 -14.30
C THR A 97 0.24 2.11 -12.81
N TYR A 98 1.13 2.87 -12.19
CA TYR A 98 1.02 3.29 -10.80
C TYR A 98 -0.17 4.23 -10.58
N GLU A 99 -0.38 5.18 -11.48
CA GLU A 99 -1.58 6.03 -11.51
C GLU A 99 -2.85 5.17 -11.58
N GLY A 100 -2.86 4.16 -12.44
CA GLY A 100 -3.96 3.20 -12.54
C GLY A 100 -4.26 2.49 -11.21
N VAL A 101 -3.24 2.13 -10.43
CA VAL A 101 -3.41 1.57 -9.07
C VAL A 101 -4.08 2.60 -8.17
N VAL A 102 -3.53 3.81 -8.08
CA VAL A 102 -4.03 4.87 -7.19
C VAL A 102 -5.48 5.23 -7.53
N ARG A 103 -5.78 5.45 -8.80
CA ARG A 103 -7.13 5.75 -9.27
C ARG A 103 -8.13 4.63 -8.92
N LYS A 104 -7.73 3.37 -9.12
CA LYS A 104 -8.56 2.21 -8.80
C LYS A 104 -8.89 2.15 -7.30
N LEU A 105 -7.91 2.39 -6.44
CA LEU A 105 -8.10 2.44 -4.99
C LEU A 105 -9.04 3.57 -4.58
N LEU A 106 -8.79 4.79 -5.05
CA LEU A 106 -9.59 5.98 -4.71
C LEU A 106 -11.03 5.91 -5.24
N SER A 107 -11.27 5.18 -6.33
CA SER A 107 -12.61 4.99 -6.92
C SER A 107 -13.36 3.80 -6.35
N TRP A 108 -12.75 2.98 -5.49
CA TRP A 108 -13.40 1.79 -4.94
C TRP A 108 -14.55 2.12 -3.99
N ASP A 109 -15.51 1.21 -3.83
CA ASP A 109 -16.73 1.46 -3.06
C ASP A 109 -16.47 1.81 -1.58
N SER A 110 -15.47 1.17 -0.95
CA SER A 110 -15.09 1.47 0.44
C SER A 110 -14.40 2.83 0.63
N LYS A 111 -13.97 3.50 -0.46
CA LYS A 111 -13.26 4.79 -0.41
C LYS A 111 -12.08 4.77 0.58
N PRO A 112 -11.12 3.85 0.44
CA PRO A 112 -10.03 3.73 1.40
C PRO A 112 -9.19 5.01 1.47
N ALA A 113 -8.69 5.34 2.65
CA ALA A 113 -7.57 6.26 2.76
C ALA A 113 -6.31 5.57 2.21
N VAL A 114 -5.56 6.25 1.35
CA VAL A 114 -4.39 5.70 0.66
C VAL A 114 -3.12 6.43 1.09
N VAL A 115 -2.05 5.68 1.31
CA VAL A 115 -0.69 6.20 1.53
C VAL A 115 0.25 5.52 0.54
N LEU A 116 1.07 6.30 -0.14
CA LEU A 116 2.09 5.82 -1.07
C LEU A 116 3.42 5.73 -0.34
N LEU A 117 3.97 4.52 -0.25
CA LEU A 117 5.25 4.28 0.41
C LEU A 117 6.36 4.25 -0.63
N ASN A 118 7.27 5.21 -0.57
CA ASN A 118 8.39 5.35 -1.50
C ASN A 118 9.68 4.86 -0.85
N ASN A 119 9.93 3.56 -0.92
CA ASN A 119 11.21 2.96 -0.52
C ASN A 119 12.33 3.34 -1.50
N VAL A 120 13.55 3.35 -1.00
CA VAL A 120 14.76 3.64 -1.79
C VAL A 120 15.80 2.54 -1.60
N PHE A 121 16.68 2.36 -2.57
CA PHE A 121 17.87 1.52 -2.41
C PHE A 121 18.94 2.27 -1.63
N TYR A 122 19.61 1.58 -0.71
CA TYR A 122 20.68 2.17 0.09
C TYR A 122 21.92 2.57 -0.73
N ASP A 123 22.21 1.81 -1.77
CA ASP A 123 23.42 1.95 -2.58
C ASP A 123 23.22 2.81 -3.82
N THR A 124 22.04 2.72 -4.45
CA THR A 124 21.73 3.44 -5.70
C THR A 124 20.76 4.60 -5.53
N GLY A 125 20.12 4.72 -4.35
CA GLY A 125 19.17 5.79 -4.04
C GLY A 125 17.79 5.56 -4.64
N PRO A 126 17.12 6.64 -5.09
CA PRO A 126 15.76 6.58 -5.64
C PRO A 126 15.72 5.83 -6.98
N ASN A 127 14.56 5.23 -7.24
CA ASN A 127 14.24 4.59 -8.51
C ASN A 127 13.00 5.28 -9.13
N ALA A 128 11.80 4.76 -8.92
CA ALA A 128 10.57 5.33 -9.50
C ALA A 128 9.93 6.45 -8.66
N GLN A 129 10.53 6.89 -7.53
CA GLN A 129 9.90 7.81 -6.58
C GLN A 129 9.47 9.14 -7.20
N GLU A 130 10.25 9.69 -8.13
CA GLU A 130 9.89 10.97 -8.76
C GLU A 130 8.56 10.86 -9.51
N TYR A 131 8.41 9.81 -10.31
CA TYR A 131 7.17 9.51 -11.04
C TYR A 131 6.00 9.19 -10.10
N HIS A 132 6.25 8.44 -9.04
CA HIS A 132 5.23 8.12 -8.02
C HIS A 132 4.80 9.36 -7.24
N ASN A 133 5.74 10.28 -6.92
CA ASN A 133 5.44 11.55 -6.26
C ASN A 133 4.55 12.45 -7.13
N GLU A 134 4.76 12.49 -8.45
CA GLU A 134 3.89 13.22 -9.36
C GLU A 134 2.45 12.70 -9.30
N VAL A 135 2.26 11.38 -9.27
CA VAL A 135 0.94 10.78 -9.08
C VAL A 135 0.36 11.13 -7.71
N GLY A 136 1.15 11.02 -6.64
CA GLY A 136 0.74 11.39 -5.28
C GLY A 136 0.30 12.85 -5.19
N ASN A 137 1.07 13.76 -5.78
CA ASN A 137 0.75 15.19 -5.84
C ASN A 137 -0.55 15.46 -6.62
N TRP A 138 -0.72 14.80 -7.78
CA TRP A 138 -1.93 14.96 -8.61
C TRP A 138 -3.20 14.59 -7.86
N TYR A 139 -3.20 13.46 -7.17
CA TYR A 139 -4.33 12.97 -6.40
C TYR A 139 -4.40 13.50 -4.97
N GLN A 140 -3.43 14.32 -4.53
CA GLN A 140 -3.30 14.83 -3.16
C GLN A 140 -3.28 13.68 -2.13
N VAL A 141 -2.60 12.61 -2.45
CA VAL A 141 -2.42 11.44 -1.59
C VAL A 141 -1.09 11.56 -0.86
N PRO A 142 -1.04 11.28 0.47
CA PRO A 142 0.22 11.27 1.22
C PRO A 142 1.25 10.29 0.64
N HIS A 143 2.51 10.75 0.51
CA HIS A 143 3.62 9.99 -0.05
C HIS A 143 4.97 10.41 0.54
#